data_8268459cf656d153325985de65a174a9
#
_entry.id   8268459cf656d153325985de65a174a9
#
_cell.length_a   1.000
_cell.length_b   1.000
_cell.length_c   1.000
_cell.angle_alpha   90.00
_cell.angle_beta   90.00
_cell.angle_gamma   90.00
#
_symmetry.space_group_name_H-M   'P 1'
#
loop_
_entity.id
_entity.type
_entity.pdbx_description
1 polymer ?
#
loop_
_entity_poly.entity_id
_entity_poly.type
_entity_poly.pdbx_seq_one_letter_code
_entity_poly.pdbx_strand_id
1 'polypeptide(L)'
;THCISSAASDVYKRQGGYRLTGAKMWITNSPIADVFVVWAKEVSAEGNIGDIRGFILEKGWEGLSAPTIHGKVGLRASITGEIVMDNVFVPEENAFPEVRGLKGPFTCLNSARYGIAWGAMGAAEFCWHTAHQYTMDRKQFGRPLAANQLIQKKLADMQTEIALGLQVALRFGRMKDEGIAS
;
A
#
# COMPACT_ATOMS: atom_id res chain seq x y z
N THR A 1 -4.75 7.92 5.24
CA THR A 1 -3.76 6.81 5.15
C THR A 1 -4.50 5.56 4.72
N HIS A 2 -4.06 4.97 3.62
CA HIS A 2 -4.79 3.90 2.95
C HIS A 2 -4.42 2.56 3.53
N CYS A 3 -5.42 1.79 3.90
CA CYS A 3 -5.19 0.43 4.22
C CYS A 3 -6.22 -0.52 3.66
N ILE A 4 -5.71 -1.47 2.91
CA ILE A 4 -6.43 -2.68 2.57
C ILE A 4 -5.53 -3.83 2.92
N SER A 5 -5.69 -4.34 4.11
CA SER A 5 -5.24 -5.67 4.47
C SER A 5 -6.43 -6.62 4.25
N SER A 6 -6.19 -7.69 3.53
CA SER A 6 -7.17 -8.75 3.27
C SER A 6 -7.42 -9.66 4.47
N ALA A 7 -6.86 -9.36 5.64
CA ALA A 7 -7.16 -10.10 6.85
C ALA A 7 -8.65 -9.95 7.18
N ALA A 8 -9.31 -11.06 7.41
CA ALA A 8 -10.74 -11.11 7.69
C ALA A 8 -11.04 -10.25 8.93
N SER A 9 -11.82 -9.19 8.72
CA SER A 9 -12.45 -8.45 9.79
C SER A 9 -13.93 -8.60 9.58
N ASP A 10 -14.61 -9.02 10.62
CA ASP A 10 -16.04 -9.23 10.62
C ASP A 10 -16.73 -8.04 11.26
N VAL A 11 -17.87 -7.67 10.68
CA VAL A 11 -18.72 -6.61 11.22
C VAL A 11 -20.13 -7.12 11.40
N TYR A 12 -20.67 -6.91 12.58
CA TYR A 12 -22.04 -7.27 12.95
C TYR A 12 -22.87 -6.03 13.17
N LYS A 13 -24.02 -5.93 12.50
CA LYS A 13 -24.97 -4.83 12.74
C LYS A 13 -25.58 -4.97 14.14
N ARG A 14 -25.67 -3.85 14.87
CA ARG A 14 -26.27 -3.73 16.21
C ARG A 14 -27.18 -2.50 16.26
N GLN A 15 -27.93 -2.35 17.33
CA GLN A 15 -28.72 -1.15 17.54
C GLN A 15 -27.82 0.09 17.62
N GLY A 16 -28.06 1.08 16.75
CA GLY A 16 -27.30 2.32 16.67
C GLY A 16 -25.94 2.25 15.95
N GLY A 17 -25.54 1.10 15.38
CA GLY A 17 -24.26 1.00 14.68
C GLY A 17 -23.80 -0.42 14.38
N TYR A 18 -22.50 -0.62 14.52
CA TYR A 18 -21.82 -1.87 14.15
C TYR A 18 -20.80 -2.29 15.21
N ARG A 19 -20.50 -3.58 15.30
CA ARG A 19 -19.40 -4.11 16.09
C ARG A 19 -18.38 -4.75 15.16
N LEU A 20 -17.12 -4.27 15.23
CA LEU A 20 -16.01 -4.73 14.40
C LEU A 20 -15.02 -5.55 15.21
N THR A 21 -14.66 -6.71 14.69
CA THR A 21 -13.63 -7.57 15.26
C THR A 21 -12.68 -8.07 14.18
N GLY A 22 -11.38 -8.06 14.45
CA GLY A 22 -10.34 -8.52 13.53
C GLY A 22 -9.09 -7.64 13.57
N ALA A 23 -8.14 -7.90 12.67
CA ALA A 23 -6.91 -7.14 12.57
C ALA A 23 -6.58 -6.76 11.14
N LYS A 24 -5.81 -5.68 10.97
CA LYS A 24 -5.20 -5.25 9.72
C LYS A 24 -3.70 -5.10 9.97
N MET A 25 -2.89 -5.62 9.09
CA MET A 25 -1.44 -5.63 9.24
C MET A 25 -0.75 -4.80 8.15
N TRP A 26 0.44 -4.32 8.43
CA TRP A 26 1.26 -3.51 7.51
C TRP A 26 0.62 -2.17 7.13
N ILE A 27 0.02 -1.52 8.12
CA ILE A 27 -0.71 -0.27 7.91
C ILE A 27 0.22 0.92 8.11
N THR A 28 0.49 1.65 7.05
CA THR A 28 1.26 2.88 7.11
C THR A 28 0.57 3.89 8.02
N ASN A 29 1.34 4.47 8.92
CA ASN A 29 0.95 5.49 9.90
C ASN A 29 -0.11 5.06 10.93
N SER A 30 -0.55 3.81 11.00
CA SER A 30 -1.55 3.41 12.01
C SER A 30 -1.15 3.76 13.44
N PRO A 31 0.11 3.63 13.88
CA PRO A 31 0.49 3.98 15.26
C PRO A 31 0.33 5.46 15.62
N ILE A 32 0.33 6.34 14.63
CA ILE A 32 0.26 7.80 14.81
C ILE A 32 -1.02 8.43 14.24
N ALA A 33 -1.88 7.63 13.59
CA ALA A 33 -3.12 8.11 13.01
C ALA A 33 -4.16 8.41 14.11
N ASP A 34 -4.94 9.45 13.92
CA ASP A 34 -6.08 9.78 14.76
C ASP A 34 -7.39 9.20 14.19
N VAL A 35 -7.42 8.96 12.87
CA VAL A 35 -8.58 8.43 12.14
C VAL A 35 -8.16 7.26 11.25
N PHE A 36 -8.98 6.21 11.22
CA PHE A 36 -8.74 4.99 10.44
C PHE A 36 -9.90 4.73 9.50
N VAL A 37 -9.61 4.51 8.23
CA VAL A 37 -10.57 3.97 7.26
C VAL A 37 -10.40 2.46 7.21
N VAL A 38 -11.43 1.72 7.61
CA VAL A 38 -11.40 0.27 7.75
C VAL A 38 -12.46 -0.38 6.87
N TRP A 39 -12.06 -1.42 6.16
CA TRP A 39 -12.94 -2.27 5.37
C TRP A 39 -13.18 -3.59 6.11
N ALA A 40 -14.44 -3.99 6.26
CA ALA A 40 -14.81 -5.23 6.92
C ALA A 40 -15.98 -5.91 6.22
N LYS A 41 -16.07 -7.23 6.33
CA LYS A 41 -17.19 -8.03 5.79
C LYS A 41 -18.36 -8.02 6.75
N GLU A 42 -19.53 -7.70 6.24
CA GLU A 42 -20.77 -7.80 7.02
C GLU A 42 -21.08 -9.28 7.27
N VAL A 43 -21.41 -9.60 8.50
CA VAL A 43 -21.82 -10.94 8.90
C VAL A 43 -23.20 -10.88 9.54
N SER A 44 -24.13 -11.68 9.05
CA SER A 44 -25.48 -11.76 9.62
C SER A 44 -25.48 -12.47 10.97
N ALA A 45 -26.60 -12.39 11.69
CA ALA A 45 -26.77 -13.09 12.96
C ALA A 45 -26.67 -14.63 12.80
N GLU A 46 -27.00 -15.15 11.61
CA GLU A 46 -26.93 -16.57 11.26
C GLU A 46 -25.54 -16.97 10.74
N GLY A 47 -24.56 -16.03 10.71
CA GLY A 47 -23.19 -16.30 10.27
C GLY A 47 -22.97 -16.22 8.75
N ASN A 48 -23.96 -15.75 7.98
CA ASN A 48 -23.79 -15.57 6.54
C ASN A 48 -22.92 -14.36 6.24
N ILE A 49 -21.92 -14.55 5.36
CA ILE A 49 -21.02 -13.49 4.94
C ILE A 49 -21.71 -12.63 3.87
N GLY A 50 -21.84 -11.35 4.15
CA GLY A 50 -22.40 -10.36 3.25
C GLY A 50 -21.33 -9.50 2.56
N ASP A 51 -21.71 -8.29 2.18
CA ASP A 51 -20.87 -7.35 1.46
C ASP A 51 -19.75 -6.74 2.33
N ILE A 52 -18.70 -6.28 1.65
CA ILE A 52 -17.69 -5.42 2.28
C ILE A 52 -18.28 -4.02 2.48
N ARG A 53 -18.11 -3.49 3.68
CA ARG A 53 -18.50 -2.13 4.07
C ARG A 53 -17.28 -1.35 4.52
N GLY A 54 -17.33 -0.04 4.40
CA GLY A 54 -16.30 0.87 4.88
C GLY A 54 -16.73 1.61 6.14
N PHE A 55 -15.79 1.85 7.04
CA PHE A 55 -16.01 2.48 8.35
C PHE A 55 -14.91 3.49 8.66
N ILE A 56 -15.27 4.56 9.35
CA ILE A 56 -14.32 5.50 9.95
C ILE A 56 -14.25 5.20 11.44
N LEU A 57 -13.06 4.86 11.93
CA LEU A 57 -12.78 4.64 13.34
C LEU A 57 -11.89 5.76 13.85
N GLU A 58 -12.03 6.13 15.11
CA GLU A 58 -11.24 7.17 15.75
C GLU A 58 -10.34 6.59 16.84
N LYS A 59 -9.15 7.14 16.97
CA LYS A 59 -8.19 6.78 18.00
C LYS A 59 -8.80 6.93 19.39
N GLY A 60 -8.50 5.96 20.24
CA GLY A 60 -8.98 5.96 21.63
C GLY A 60 -10.33 5.31 21.85
N TRP A 61 -11.00 4.83 20.80
CA TRP A 61 -12.19 4.01 20.99
C TRP A 61 -11.88 2.71 21.71
N GLU A 62 -12.79 2.29 22.56
CA GLU A 62 -12.66 1.05 23.32
C GLU A 62 -12.53 -0.16 22.38
N GLY A 63 -11.55 -1.01 22.63
CA GLY A 63 -11.23 -2.18 21.82
C GLY A 63 -10.37 -1.88 20.59
N LEU A 64 -10.05 -0.62 20.28
CA LEU A 64 -9.20 -0.23 19.16
C LEU A 64 -7.75 0.01 19.63
N SER A 65 -6.80 -0.66 18.99
CA SER A 65 -5.37 -0.41 19.19
C SER A 65 -4.59 -0.47 17.88
N ALA A 66 -3.45 0.22 17.85
CA ALA A 66 -2.61 0.30 16.65
C ALA A 66 -1.12 0.12 17.02
N PRO A 67 -0.69 -1.10 17.37
CA PRO A 67 0.70 -1.38 17.73
C PRO A 67 1.66 -1.18 16.56
N THR A 68 2.87 -0.69 16.85
CA THR A 68 3.92 -0.47 15.87
C THR A 68 4.61 -1.76 15.48
N ILE A 69 4.88 -1.96 14.19
CA ILE A 69 5.74 -3.03 13.68
C ILE A 69 7.18 -2.53 13.67
N HIS A 70 8.04 -3.21 14.41
CA HIS A 70 9.48 -2.92 14.50
C HIS A 70 10.30 -3.87 13.62
N GLY A 71 11.56 -3.53 13.36
CA GLY A 71 12.53 -4.41 12.69
C GLY A 71 12.30 -4.62 11.19
N LYS A 72 11.59 -3.72 10.51
CA LYS A 72 11.42 -3.80 9.04
C LYS A 72 12.78 -3.79 8.34
N VAL A 73 12.91 -4.59 7.29
CA VAL A 73 14.14 -4.69 6.47
C VAL A 73 14.34 -3.45 5.61
N GLY A 74 13.25 -2.95 4.99
CA GLY A 74 13.25 -1.75 4.14
C GLY A 74 12.21 -0.72 4.59
N LEU A 75 12.22 0.47 3.97
CA LEU A 75 11.31 1.58 4.26
C LEU A 75 11.22 1.90 5.76
N ARG A 76 12.36 1.87 6.47
CA ARG A 76 12.42 1.96 7.93
C ARG A 76 11.97 3.31 8.47
N ALA A 77 12.03 4.37 7.67
CA ALA A 77 11.52 5.69 8.01
C ALA A 77 9.98 5.79 7.89
N SER A 78 9.33 4.84 7.20
CA SER A 78 7.87 4.78 7.12
C SER A 78 7.32 4.08 8.35
N ILE A 79 6.66 4.82 9.25
CA ILE A 79 6.01 4.27 10.42
C ILE A 79 4.91 3.32 9.96
N THR A 80 4.95 2.08 10.43
CA THR A 80 4.03 1.02 10.02
C THR A 80 3.57 0.26 11.25
N GLY A 81 2.31 -0.11 11.29
CA GLY A 81 1.75 -0.86 12.41
C GLY A 81 0.62 -1.80 11.99
N GLU A 82 -0.10 -2.22 12.98
CA GLU A 82 -1.35 -2.96 12.82
C GLU A 82 -2.53 -2.07 13.19
N ILE A 83 -3.73 -2.51 12.88
CA ILE A 83 -4.98 -2.03 13.48
C ILE A 83 -5.65 -3.26 14.07
N VAL A 84 -5.78 -3.31 15.36
CA VAL A 84 -6.44 -4.41 16.08
C VAL A 84 -7.77 -3.91 16.61
N MET A 85 -8.82 -4.62 16.28
CA MET A 85 -10.20 -4.33 16.67
C MET A 85 -10.73 -5.50 17.47
N ASP A 86 -11.06 -5.25 18.73
CA ASP A 86 -11.69 -6.22 19.63
C ASP A 86 -13.08 -5.68 19.99
N ASN A 87 -14.09 -6.13 19.25
CA ASN A 87 -15.49 -5.77 19.47
C ASN A 87 -15.74 -4.24 19.50
N VAL A 88 -15.01 -3.48 18.67
CA VAL A 88 -15.10 -2.01 18.58
C VAL A 88 -16.48 -1.60 18.14
N PHE A 89 -17.16 -0.73 18.93
CA PHE A 89 -18.42 -0.15 18.52
C PHE A 89 -18.20 1.03 17.57
N VAL A 90 -18.85 0.98 16.41
CA VAL A 90 -18.81 2.03 15.39
C VAL A 90 -20.22 2.57 15.19
N PRO A 91 -20.48 3.84 15.46
CA PRO A 91 -21.79 4.48 15.22
C PRO A 91 -22.21 4.38 13.75
N GLU A 92 -23.50 4.39 13.48
CA GLU A 92 -24.03 4.23 12.11
C GLU A 92 -23.58 5.36 11.18
N GLU A 93 -23.44 6.58 11.67
CA GLU A 93 -22.91 7.74 10.92
C GLU A 93 -21.45 7.59 10.48
N ASN A 94 -20.68 6.72 11.13
CA ASN A 94 -19.29 6.43 10.76
C ASN A 94 -19.16 5.31 9.72
N ALA A 95 -20.26 4.72 9.25
CA ALA A 95 -20.27 3.79 8.13
C ALA A 95 -20.48 4.54 6.80
N PHE A 96 -19.70 4.17 5.76
CA PHE A 96 -19.93 4.73 4.42
C PHE A 96 -21.26 4.24 3.85
N PRO A 97 -22.25 5.12 3.62
CA PRO A 97 -23.61 4.69 3.28
C PRO A 97 -23.71 4.05 1.89
N GLU A 98 -22.96 4.57 0.92
CA GLU A 98 -23.06 4.17 -0.49
C GLU A 98 -22.05 3.11 -0.92
N VAL A 99 -21.13 2.72 -0.02
CA VAL A 99 -20.06 1.79 -0.38
C VAL A 99 -20.45 0.38 0.00
N ARG A 100 -20.56 -0.49 -1.01
CA ARG A 100 -20.79 -1.92 -0.86
C ARG A 100 -19.86 -2.71 -1.77
N GLY A 101 -19.38 -3.85 -1.28
CA GLY A 101 -18.48 -4.73 -2.00
C GLY A 101 -17.08 -4.15 -2.22
N LEU A 102 -16.36 -4.67 -3.19
CA LEU A 102 -14.95 -4.33 -3.45
C LEU A 102 -14.74 -2.99 -4.16
N LYS A 103 -15.79 -2.34 -4.68
CA LYS A 103 -15.67 -1.10 -5.44
C LYS A 103 -15.00 0.02 -4.62
N GLY A 104 -15.38 0.18 -3.35
CA GLY A 104 -14.79 1.19 -2.46
C GLY A 104 -13.29 0.98 -2.28
N PRO A 105 -12.86 -0.20 -1.77
CA PRO A 105 -11.44 -0.53 -1.64
C PRO A 105 -10.64 -0.35 -2.94
N PHE A 106 -11.14 -0.84 -4.06
CA PHE A 106 -10.41 -0.75 -5.34
C PHE A 106 -10.28 0.66 -5.88
N THR A 107 -11.23 1.55 -5.60
CA THR A 107 -11.09 2.97 -5.98
C THR A 107 -9.83 3.59 -5.33
N CYS A 108 -9.60 3.33 -4.05
CA CYS A 108 -8.41 3.79 -3.35
C CYS A 108 -7.13 3.11 -3.87
N LEU A 109 -7.17 1.79 -4.07
CA LEU A 109 -6.01 1.01 -4.53
C LEU A 109 -5.57 1.40 -5.94
N ASN A 110 -6.50 1.62 -6.86
CA ASN A 110 -6.16 1.96 -8.23
C ASN A 110 -5.45 3.32 -8.31
N SER A 111 -5.84 4.27 -7.47
CA SER A 111 -5.14 5.56 -7.35
C SER A 111 -3.75 5.41 -6.72
N ALA A 112 -3.63 4.61 -5.65
CA ALA A 112 -2.36 4.42 -4.94
C ALA A 112 -1.31 3.68 -5.78
N ARG A 113 -1.70 2.64 -6.52
CA ARG A 113 -0.80 1.80 -7.32
C ARG A 113 -0.06 2.59 -8.39
N TYR A 114 -0.70 3.57 -9.01
CA TYR A 114 -0.07 4.41 -10.02
C TYR A 114 1.12 5.21 -9.45
N GLY A 115 0.95 5.82 -8.27
CA GLY A 115 2.04 6.53 -7.60
C GLY A 115 3.21 5.62 -7.21
N ILE A 116 2.92 4.39 -6.79
CA ILE A 116 3.95 3.39 -6.44
C ILE A 116 4.78 3.00 -7.67
N ALA A 117 4.17 2.91 -8.86
CA ALA A 117 4.90 2.61 -10.09
C ALA A 117 5.98 3.66 -10.38
N TRP A 118 5.68 4.95 -10.24
CA TRP A 118 6.66 6.03 -10.37
C TRP A 118 7.77 5.96 -9.33
N GLY A 119 7.40 5.70 -8.06
CA GLY A 119 8.38 5.55 -6.99
C GLY A 119 9.35 4.39 -7.22
N ALA A 120 8.87 3.27 -7.75
CA ALA A 120 9.70 2.13 -8.10
C ALA A 120 10.69 2.46 -9.23
N MET A 121 10.27 3.21 -10.26
CA MET A 121 11.16 3.64 -11.33
C MET A 121 12.21 4.62 -10.84
N GLY A 122 11.87 5.59 -9.97
CA GLY A 122 12.85 6.49 -9.37
C GLY A 122 13.90 5.76 -8.51
N ALA A 123 13.47 4.75 -7.75
CA ALA A 123 14.39 3.89 -7.00
C ALA A 123 15.33 3.09 -7.93
N ALA A 124 14.81 2.57 -9.05
CA ALA A 124 15.59 1.86 -10.05
C ALA A 124 16.63 2.77 -10.71
N GLU A 125 16.27 4.02 -11.07
CA GLU A 125 17.21 5.01 -11.60
C GLU A 125 18.34 5.30 -10.61
N PHE A 126 18.00 5.52 -9.33
CA PHE A 126 19.02 5.73 -8.30
C PHE A 126 20.00 4.55 -8.19
N CYS A 127 19.47 3.33 -8.19
CA CYS A 127 20.30 2.13 -8.16
C CYS A 127 21.21 2.04 -9.40
N TRP A 128 20.68 2.34 -10.57
CA TRP A 128 21.44 2.34 -11.81
C TRP A 128 22.58 3.37 -11.78
N HIS A 129 22.27 4.62 -11.42
CA HIS A 129 23.28 5.69 -11.33
C HIS A 129 24.38 5.34 -10.33
N THR A 130 24.02 4.80 -9.16
CA THR A 130 24.98 4.39 -8.14
C THR A 130 25.87 3.24 -8.63
N ALA A 131 25.28 2.22 -9.26
CA ALA A 131 26.03 1.10 -9.82
C ALA A 131 26.94 1.53 -10.99
N HIS A 132 26.44 2.39 -11.88
CA HIS A 132 27.22 2.94 -12.98
C HIS A 132 28.44 3.70 -12.46
N GLN A 133 28.25 4.66 -11.56
CA GLN A 133 29.35 5.45 -10.99
C GLN A 133 30.38 4.56 -10.28
N TYR A 134 29.90 3.64 -9.42
CA TYR A 134 30.78 2.72 -8.72
C TYR A 134 31.62 1.87 -9.67
N THR A 135 31.04 1.34 -10.74
CA THR A 135 31.76 0.49 -11.71
C THR A 135 32.73 1.27 -12.60
N MET A 136 32.53 2.58 -12.75
CA MET A 136 33.50 3.46 -13.39
C MET A 136 34.69 3.77 -12.48
N ASP A 137 34.46 3.95 -11.19
CA ASP A 137 35.49 4.37 -10.24
C ASP A 137 36.31 3.16 -9.71
N ARG A 138 35.66 2.02 -9.46
CA ARG A 138 36.29 0.82 -8.91
C ARG A 138 37.17 0.12 -9.97
N LYS A 139 38.46 0.05 -9.67
CA LYS A 139 39.46 -0.63 -10.53
C LYS A 139 39.81 -2.01 -9.98
N GLN A 140 39.91 -2.98 -10.86
CA GLN A 140 40.47 -4.32 -10.65
C GLN A 140 41.34 -4.68 -11.84
N PHE A 141 42.47 -5.32 -11.58
CA PHE A 141 43.44 -5.67 -12.63
C PHE A 141 43.84 -4.51 -13.54
N GLY A 142 44.01 -3.31 -12.93
CA GLY A 142 44.48 -2.11 -13.61
C GLY A 142 43.42 -1.35 -14.44
N ARG A 143 42.14 -1.79 -14.45
CA ARG A 143 41.06 -1.15 -15.23
C ARG A 143 39.74 -1.06 -14.46
N PRO A 144 38.85 -0.11 -14.80
CA PRO A 144 37.53 -0.01 -14.20
C PRO A 144 36.71 -1.29 -14.39
N LEU A 145 35.83 -1.60 -13.44
CA LEU A 145 34.91 -2.73 -13.58
C LEU A 145 34.02 -2.60 -14.82
N ALA A 146 33.63 -1.37 -15.16
CA ALA A 146 32.82 -1.05 -16.34
C ALA A 146 33.53 -1.39 -17.68
N ALA A 147 34.84 -1.65 -17.68
CA ALA A 147 35.55 -2.17 -18.85
C ALA A 147 35.20 -3.63 -19.18
N ASN A 148 34.52 -4.36 -18.31
CA ASN A 148 34.11 -5.73 -18.54
C ASN A 148 32.71 -5.77 -19.23
N GLN A 149 32.64 -6.55 -20.33
CA GLN A 149 31.40 -6.67 -21.10
C GLN A 149 30.20 -7.20 -20.29
N LEU A 150 30.44 -8.10 -19.32
CA LEU A 150 29.38 -8.58 -18.41
C LEU A 150 28.77 -7.46 -17.55
N ILE A 151 29.57 -6.47 -17.15
CA ILE A 151 29.10 -5.31 -16.42
C ILE A 151 28.37 -4.35 -17.38
N GLN A 152 28.95 -4.09 -18.55
CA GLN A 152 28.33 -3.25 -19.58
C GLN A 152 26.94 -3.78 -19.98
N LYS A 153 26.82 -5.09 -20.20
CA LYS A 153 25.54 -5.73 -20.50
C LYS A 153 24.50 -5.47 -19.40
N LYS A 154 24.86 -5.70 -18.14
CA LYS A 154 23.95 -5.46 -17.01
C LYS A 154 23.50 -4.00 -16.95
N LEU A 155 24.41 -3.05 -17.10
CA LEU A 155 24.07 -1.63 -17.09
C LEU A 155 23.17 -1.24 -18.27
N ALA A 156 23.42 -1.79 -19.45
CA ALA A 156 22.57 -1.56 -20.63
C ALA A 156 21.17 -2.16 -20.47
N ASP A 157 21.07 -3.40 -19.98
CA ASP A 157 19.79 -4.07 -19.72
C ASP A 157 18.97 -3.26 -18.69
N MET A 158 19.56 -2.88 -17.56
CA MET A 158 18.91 -2.07 -16.53
C MET A 158 18.41 -0.74 -17.10
N GLN A 159 19.24 -0.02 -17.85
CA GLN A 159 18.88 1.26 -18.46
C GLN A 159 17.71 1.10 -19.43
N THR A 160 17.69 0.03 -20.21
CA THR A 160 16.61 -0.27 -21.17
C THR A 160 15.30 -0.53 -20.43
N GLU A 161 15.32 -1.37 -19.40
CA GLU A 161 14.12 -1.71 -18.61
C GLU A 161 13.56 -0.49 -17.88
N ILE A 162 14.43 0.36 -17.30
CA ILE A 162 14.03 1.61 -16.64
C ILE A 162 13.38 2.57 -17.67
N ALA A 163 14.00 2.76 -18.82
CA ALA A 163 13.46 3.62 -19.88
C ALA A 163 12.08 3.16 -20.35
N LEU A 164 11.91 1.85 -20.58
CA LEU A 164 10.63 1.27 -20.93
C LEU A 164 9.59 1.43 -19.81
N GLY A 165 9.98 1.17 -18.56
CA GLY A 165 9.11 1.33 -17.40
C GLY A 165 8.61 2.77 -17.24
N LEU A 166 9.48 3.76 -17.41
CA LEU A 166 9.12 5.18 -17.38
C LEU A 166 8.13 5.55 -18.50
N GLN A 167 8.35 5.04 -19.73
CA GLN A 167 7.42 5.27 -20.83
C GLN A 167 6.06 4.63 -20.60
N VAL A 168 6.02 3.42 -20.02
CA VAL A 168 4.76 2.75 -19.64
C VAL A 168 4.04 3.55 -18.56
N ALA A 169 4.73 4.02 -17.52
CA ALA A 169 4.13 4.83 -16.47
C ALA A 169 3.57 6.14 -17.01
N LEU A 170 4.31 6.84 -17.89
CA LEU A 170 3.87 8.07 -18.53
C LEU A 170 2.63 7.81 -19.43
N ARG A 171 2.67 6.78 -20.27
CA ARG A 171 1.54 6.42 -21.12
C ARG A 171 0.30 6.09 -20.31
N PHE A 172 0.46 5.32 -19.24
CA PHE A 172 -0.65 4.95 -18.35
C PHE A 172 -1.26 6.19 -17.68
N GLY A 173 -0.42 7.15 -17.24
CA GLY A 173 -0.90 8.41 -16.69
C GLY A 173 -1.77 9.19 -17.66
N ARG A 174 -1.33 9.33 -18.91
CA ARG A 174 -2.11 9.98 -19.96
C ARG A 174 -3.45 9.26 -20.21
N MET A 175 -3.45 7.94 -20.23
CA MET A 175 -4.68 7.15 -20.36
C MET A 175 -5.64 7.35 -19.19
N LYS A 176 -5.11 7.57 -17.97
CA LYS A 176 -5.95 7.91 -16.81
C LYS A 176 -6.56 9.32 -16.97
N ASP A 177 -5.80 10.29 -17.41
CA ASP A 177 -6.29 11.66 -17.66
C ASP A 177 -7.37 11.68 -18.76
N GLU A 178 -7.23 10.81 -19.76
CA GLU A 178 -8.19 10.62 -20.86
C GLU A 178 -9.41 9.76 -20.47
N GLY A 179 -9.44 9.19 -19.25
CA GLY A 179 -10.50 8.30 -18.78
C GLY A 179 -10.53 6.91 -19.43
N ILE A 180 -9.46 6.51 -20.10
CA ILE A 180 -9.35 5.22 -20.84
C ILE A 180 -8.89 4.10 -19.90
N ALA A 181 -8.13 4.44 -18.85
CA ALA A 181 -7.61 3.50 -17.88
C ALA A 181 -8.11 3.80 -16.46
N SER A 182 -8.41 2.76 -15.68
CA SER A 182 -8.87 2.83 -14.28
C SER A 182 -7.77 2.40 -13.30
#